data_fb310fbceccabb05285884c34324ffc1
#
_entry.id   fb310fbceccabb05285884c34324ffc1
#
_cell.length_a   1.000
_cell.length_b   1.000
_cell.length_c   1.000
_cell.angle_alpha   90.00
_cell.angle_beta   90.00
_cell.angle_gamma   90.00
#
_symmetry.space_group_name_H-M   'P 1'
#
loop_
_entity.id
_entity.type
_entity.pdbx_description
1 polymer ?
#
loop_
_entity_poly.entity_id
_entity_poly.type
_entity_poly.pdbx_seq_one_letter_code
_entity_poly.pdbx_strand_id
1 'polypeptide(L)'
;MTTDDARRAQAARLKAERERRGWGVRRMARFLRDAVDDHQKPELPSFVTYVKRWESGNVEITDTRYRAAYARVLDIPETDLFGPEPDIEATTLPRSPINESFNASEWRELNELLRRTFLKRGLAVAAVPAIGVGDIRHITAALRDARKYADREVVAHFKRQLSNCVENDRMHGPKHSIPISLGLVAAIEEIAVEAKSDIRKLLLQVGAQVAEFLGWLYRDAAAPELAEYWRDRAVEWAQSAVDYPMQGYVLLKKSQAAWDDRNAFRILTLAEASQKFPGRLPIRVQAEAIQQEARGHAMLSGDLNLIEQKLNRAQQLLTEDMEEPRISGHYNEALFNLQVAICYCESGQLDRSIEVYDKWLNPEAFSRRDYGYFLALKSHAYLKAQAPDKAATTALNALSVARKTESARTQEEIFRLIPGLQRWRDRESVHELERSLLA
;
A
#
# COMPACT_ATOMS: atom_id res chain seq x y z
N MET A 1 -12.40 -29.73 -22.70
CA MET A 1 -12.05 -30.33 -21.39
C MET A 1 -12.92 -31.57 -21.19
N THR A 2 -12.36 -32.71 -20.84
CA THR A 2 -13.16 -33.90 -20.53
C THR A 2 -13.82 -33.73 -19.15
N THR A 3 -14.92 -34.47 -18.90
CA THR A 3 -15.63 -34.43 -17.58
C THR A 3 -14.66 -34.82 -16.44
N ASP A 4 -13.65 -35.60 -16.71
CA ASP A 4 -12.61 -36.07 -15.79
C ASP A 4 -11.62 -34.93 -15.44
N ASP A 5 -11.28 -34.09 -16.40
CA ASP A 5 -10.39 -32.93 -16.20
C ASP A 5 -11.06 -31.86 -15.34
N ALA A 6 -12.36 -31.58 -15.61
CA ALA A 6 -13.14 -30.64 -14.81
C ALA A 6 -13.27 -31.08 -13.33
N ARG A 7 -13.50 -32.38 -13.10
CA ARG A 7 -13.59 -32.94 -11.75
C ARG A 7 -12.26 -32.86 -10.99
N ARG A 8 -11.13 -33.11 -11.68
CA ARG A 8 -9.79 -32.99 -11.07
C ARG A 8 -9.44 -31.54 -10.76
N ALA A 9 -9.79 -30.59 -11.64
CA ALA A 9 -9.59 -29.17 -11.40
C ALA A 9 -10.40 -28.67 -10.18
N GLN A 10 -11.67 -29.10 -10.06
CA GLN A 10 -12.50 -28.81 -8.90
C GLN A 10 -11.91 -29.40 -7.60
N ALA A 11 -11.47 -30.64 -7.62
CA ALA A 11 -10.85 -31.31 -6.47
C ALA A 11 -9.56 -30.60 -6.03
N ALA A 12 -8.73 -30.20 -6.98
CA ALA A 12 -7.52 -29.41 -6.72
C ALA A 12 -7.84 -28.05 -6.08
N ARG A 13 -8.91 -27.38 -6.53
CA ARG A 13 -9.39 -26.10 -5.98
C ARG A 13 -9.81 -26.25 -4.53
N LEU A 14 -10.65 -27.24 -4.20
CA LEU A 14 -11.09 -27.50 -2.83
C LEU A 14 -9.92 -27.82 -1.88
N LYS A 15 -8.97 -28.62 -2.35
CA LYS A 15 -7.76 -28.96 -1.59
C LYS A 15 -6.89 -27.73 -1.36
N ALA A 16 -6.65 -26.92 -2.39
CA ALA A 16 -5.85 -25.69 -2.29
C ALA A 16 -6.47 -24.70 -1.29
N GLU A 17 -7.81 -24.54 -1.31
CA GLU A 17 -8.51 -23.66 -0.37
C GLU A 17 -8.41 -24.13 1.09
N ARG A 18 -8.48 -25.42 1.34
CA ARG A 18 -8.24 -25.98 2.67
C ARG A 18 -6.80 -25.77 3.13
N GLU A 19 -5.84 -26.08 2.26
CA GLU A 19 -4.40 -25.97 2.55
C GLU A 19 -3.97 -24.54 2.74
N ARG A 20 -4.51 -23.59 1.98
CA ARG A 20 -4.31 -22.16 2.14
C ARG A 20 -4.68 -21.67 3.55
N ARG A 21 -5.71 -22.27 4.17
CA ARG A 21 -6.13 -21.95 5.54
C ARG A 21 -5.33 -22.71 6.61
N GLY A 22 -4.34 -23.51 6.24
CA GLY A 22 -3.56 -24.33 7.16
C GLY A 22 -4.38 -25.42 7.84
N TRP A 23 -5.49 -25.86 7.21
CA TRP A 23 -6.36 -26.87 7.83
C TRP A 23 -5.98 -28.27 7.38
N GLY A 24 -5.73 -29.16 8.35
CA GLY A 24 -5.65 -30.59 8.08
C GLY A 24 -7.02 -31.17 7.71
N VAL A 25 -7.04 -32.28 6.97
CA VAL A 25 -8.29 -32.95 6.50
C VAL A 25 -9.27 -33.19 7.66
N ARG A 26 -8.79 -33.56 8.86
CA ARG A 26 -9.66 -33.82 10.01
C ARG A 26 -10.32 -32.55 10.54
N ARG A 27 -9.65 -31.40 10.46
CA ARG A 27 -10.20 -30.09 10.83
C ARG A 27 -11.27 -29.65 9.84
N MET A 28 -10.99 -29.77 8.55
CA MET A 28 -11.95 -29.49 7.49
C MET A 28 -13.20 -30.36 7.60
N ALA A 29 -13.04 -31.67 7.84
CA ALA A 29 -14.15 -32.59 8.05
C ALA A 29 -15.03 -32.22 9.24
N ARG A 30 -14.46 -31.70 10.34
CA ARG A 30 -15.22 -31.19 11.48
C ARG A 30 -16.05 -29.97 11.10
N PHE A 31 -15.44 -28.98 10.46
CA PHE A 31 -16.15 -27.77 10.03
C PHE A 31 -17.29 -28.08 9.05
N LEU A 32 -17.06 -28.95 8.09
CA LEU A 32 -18.10 -29.38 7.16
C LEU A 32 -19.25 -30.08 7.86
N ARG A 33 -18.96 -31.01 8.79
CA ARG A 33 -19.98 -31.69 9.57
C ARG A 33 -20.83 -30.72 10.37
N ASP A 34 -20.20 -29.69 10.95
CA ASP A 34 -20.91 -28.70 11.77
C ASP A 34 -21.76 -27.76 10.88
N ALA A 35 -21.32 -27.51 9.65
CA ALA A 35 -21.98 -26.64 8.66
C ALA A 35 -23.08 -27.32 7.84
N VAL A 36 -23.18 -28.64 7.82
CA VAL A 36 -24.25 -29.36 7.08
C VAL A 36 -25.56 -29.27 7.85
N ASP A 37 -26.63 -28.80 7.21
CA ASP A 37 -27.99 -28.79 7.74
C ASP A 37 -28.63 -30.15 7.54
N ASP A 38 -28.38 -31.07 8.43
CA ASP A 38 -28.99 -32.39 8.46
C ASP A 38 -29.18 -32.89 9.92
N HIS A 39 -30.33 -33.45 10.21
CA HIS A 39 -30.59 -34.03 11.52
C HIS A 39 -29.89 -35.38 11.72
N GLN A 40 -29.52 -36.07 10.62
CA GLN A 40 -28.80 -37.36 10.65
C GLN A 40 -27.42 -37.19 10.04
N LYS A 41 -26.53 -36.43 10.72
CA LYS A 41 -25.16 -36.19 10.26
C LYS A 41 -24.33 -37.49 10.40
N PRO A 42 -23.56 -37.86 9.36
CA PRO A 42 -22.58 -38.93 9.47
C PRO A 42 -21.55 -38.68 10.58
N GLU A 43 -20.97 -39.72 11.10
CA GLU A 43 -19.88 -39.62 12.08
C GLU A 43 -18.64 -38.96 11.51
N LEU A 44 -17.84 -38.28 12.33
CA LEU A 44 -16.64 -37.55 11.91
C LEU A 44 -15.65 -38.39 11.07
N PRO A 45 -15.39 -39.68 11.37
CA PRO A 45 -14.54 -40.52 10.52
C PRO A 45 -15.03 -40.65 9.08
N SER A 46 -16.37 -40.70 8.89
CA SER A 46 -16.98 -40.73 7.56
C SER A 46 -16.73 -39.43 6.80
N PHE A 47 -16.88 -38.25 7.45
CA PHE A 47 -16.56 -36.95 6.84
C PHE A 47 -15.08 -36.84 6.48
N VAL A 48 -14.17 -37.35 7.30
CA VAL A 48 -12.73 -37.41 6.96
C VAL A 48 -12.51 -38.20 5.68
N THR A 49 -13.22 -39.30 5.52
CA THR A 49 -13.15 -40.14 4.30
C THR A 49 -13.76 -39.41 3.10
N TYR A 50 -14.85 -38.68 3.28
CA TYR A 50 -15.48 -37.87 2.23
C TYR A 50 -14.55 -36.78 1.74
N VAL A 51 -13.98 -35.96 2.64
CA VAL A 51 -13.04 -34.91 2.27
C VAL A 51 -11.85 -35.47 1.49
N LYS A 52 -11.26 -36.57 1.92
CA LYS A 52 -10.16 -37.24 1.18
C LYS A 52 -10.56 -37.66 -0.24
N ARG A 53 -11.75 -38.20 -0.41
CA ARG A 53 -12.26 -38.66 -1.71
C ARG A 53 -12.58 -37.50 -2.65
N TRP A 54 -13.17 -36.43 -2.11
CA TRP A 54 -13.49 -35.24 -2.88
C TRP A 54 -12.25 -34.48 -3.30
N GLU A 55 -11.31 -34.26 -2.40
CA GLU A 55 -10.05 -33.56 -2.71
C GLU A 55 -9.04 -34.38 -3.53
N SER A 56 -9.24 -35.69 -3.64
CA SER A 56 -8.44 -36.52 -4.57
C SER A 56 -9.01 -36.56 -5.99
N GLY A 57 -10.21 -36.01 -6.22
CA GLY A 57 -10.89 -36.06 -7.51
C GLY A 57 -11.48 -37.45 -7.86
N ASN A 58 -11.49 -38.40 -6.92
CA ASN A 58 -12.04 -39.73 -7.15
C ASN A 58 -13.57 -39.75 -7.15
N VAL A 59 -14.19 -38.79 -6.46
CA VAL A 59 -15.65 -38.66 -6.33
C VAL A 59 -16.03 -37.19 -6.45
N GLU A 60 -17.04 -36.91 -7.26
CA GLU A 60 -17.63 -35.58 -7.39
C GLU A 60 -18.60 -35.30 -6.24
N ILE A 61 -18.67 -34.05 -5.78
CA ILE A 61 -19.65 -33.61 -4.78
C ILE A 61 -20.95 -33.26 -5.53
N THR A 62 -21.84 -34.19 -5.63
CA THR A 62 -23.16 -34.02 -6.30
C THR A 62 -24.24 -33.55 -5.34
N ASP A 63 -24.11 -33.83 -4.03
CA ASP A 63 -25.06 -33.44 -3.01
C ASP A 63 -24.93 -31.94 -2.67
N THR A 64 -26.01 -31.21 -2.95
CA THR A 64 -26.08 -29.74 -2.75
C THR A 64 -25.86 -29.32 -1.31
N ARG A 65 -26.18 -30.16 -0.31
CA ARG A 65 -25.93 -29.88 1.11
C ARG A 65 -24.45 -29.80 1.44
N TYR A 66 -23.65 -30.69 0.87
CA TYR A 66 -22.20 -30.69 1.05
C TYR A 66 -21.54 -29.57 0.26
N ARG A 67 -22.05 -29.22 -0.92
CA ARG A 67 -21.59 -28.06 -1.69
C ARG A 67 -21.83 -26.76 -0.94
N ALA A 68 -23.04 -26.57 -0.42
CA ALA A 68 -23.39 -25.42 0.41
C ALA A 68 -22.56 -25.35 1.72
N ALA A 69 -22.26 -26.51 2.33
CA ALA A 69 -21.40 -26.57 3.50
C ALA A 69 -19.96 -26.14 3.18
N TYR A 70 -19.41 -26.58 2.04
CA TYR A 70 -18.11 -26.10 1.58
C TYR A 70 -18.10 -24.60 1.36
N ALA A 71 -19.10 -24.05 0.67
CA ALA A 71 -19.24 -22.63 0.42
C ALA A 71 -19.25 -21.81 1.73
N ARG A 72 -20.04 -22.25 2.72
CA ARG A 72 -20.12 -21.62 4.05
C ARG A 72 -18.82 -21.73 4.84
N VAL A 73 -18.19 -22.91 4.85
CA VAL A 73 -16.96 -23.15 5.63
C VAL A 73 -15.76 -22.41 5.03
N LEU A 74 -15.69 -22.31 3.71
CA LEU A 74 -14.60 -21.63 3.03
C LEU A 74 -14.87 -20.14 2.80
N ASP A 75 -16.12 -19.68 3.04
CA ASP A 75 -16.57 -18.32 2.76
C ASP A 75 -16.32 -17.94 1.27
N ILE A 76 -16.68 -18.86 0.37
CA ILE A 76 -16.53 -18.71 -1.08
C ILE A 76 -17.86 -19.09 -1.72
N PRO A 77 -18.38 -18.30 -2.69
CA PRO A 77 -19.60 -18.63 -3.41
C PRO A 77 -19.55 -20.03 -4.03
N GLU A 78 -20.67 -20.74 -3.96
CA GLU A 78 -20.76 -22.12 -4.51
C GLU A 78 -20.41 -22.17 -6.00
N THR A 79 -20.77 -21.14 -6.76
CA THR A 79 -20.44 -20.98 -8.17
C THR A 79 -18.95 -20.96 -8.43
N ASP A 80 -18.16 -20.37 -7.52
CA ASP A 80 -16.72 -20.23 -7.66
C ASP A 80 -15.98 -21.51 -7.25
N LEU A 81 -16.55 -22.30 -6.34
CA LEU A 81 -15.99 -23.58 -5.92
C LEU A 81 -16.34 -24.71 -6.87
N PHE A 82 -17.56 -24.73 -7.40
CA PHE A 82 -18.13 -25.87 -8.11
C PHE A 82 -18.59 -25.56 -9.54
N GLY A 83 -18.55 -24.28 -9.96
CA GLY A 83 -18.87 -23.86 -11.32
C GLY A 83 -17.80 -24.30 -12.34
N PRO A 84 -18.14 -24.30 -13.64
CA PRO A 84 -17.14 -24.46 -14.68
C PRO A 84 -16.09 -23.35 -14.56
N GLU A 85 -14.85 -23.64 -14.96
CA GLU A 85 -13.88 -22.56 -15.12
C GLU A 85 -14.49 -21.49 -16.04
N PRO A 86 -14.47 -20.22 -15.64
CA PRO A 86 -14.95 -19.17 -16.53
C PRO A 86 -14.14 -19.21 -17.82
N ASP A 87 -14.83 -19.35 -18.96
CA ASP A 87 -14.23 -19.16 -20.27
C ASP A 87 -13.56 -17.77 -20.28
N ILE A 88 -12.28 -17.72 -20.61
CA ILE A 88 -11.43 -16.50 -20.63
C ILE A 88 -11.80 -15.64 -21.86
N GLU A 89 -13.09 -15.51 -22.18
CA GLU A 89 -13.61 -14.61 -23.21
C GLU A 89 -14.99 -14.05 -22.83
N ALA A 90 -15.04 -13.22 -21.79
CA ALA A 90 -16.05 -12.15 -21.67
C ALA A 90 -15.81 -11.32 -20.40
N THR A 91 -15.23 -10.14 -20.57
CA THR A 91 -15.57 -8.93 -19.83
C THR A 91 -15.45 -8.99 -18.31
N THR A 92 -14.27 -9.23 -17.80
CA THR A 92 -13.87 -8.73 -16.48
C THR A 92 -12.55 -7.99 -16.64
N LEU A 93 -12.58 -6.69 -16.31
CA LEU A 93 -11.36 -5.87 -16.15
C LEU A 93 -10.33 -6.68 -15.35
N PRO A 94 -9.07 -6.76 -15.78
CA PRO A 94 -8.07 -7.51 -15.06
C PRO A 94 -7.94 -6.94 -13.65
N ARG A 95 -8.43 -7.68 -12.66
CA ARG A 95 -8.02 -7.45 -11.27
C ARG A 95 -6.51 -7.59 -11.27
N SER A 96 -5.84 -6.54 -10.86
CA SER A 96 -4.40 -6.53 -10.66
C SER A 96 -3.97 -7.81 -9.93
N PRO A 97 -2.94 -8.56 -10.39
CA PRO A 97 -2.52 -9.83 -9.80
C PRO A 97 -1.90 -9.71 -8.40
N ILE A 98 -2.06 -8.57 -7.71
CA ILE A 98 -1.51 -8.27 -6.38
C ILE A 98 -2.60 -8.24 -5.29
N ASN A 99 -3.84 -8.63 -5.59
CA ASN A 99 -4.91 -8.65 -4.59
C ASN A 99 -5.12 -10.06 -3.99
N GLU A 100 -4.04 -10.76 -3.62
CA GLU A 100 -4.08 -11.76 -2.59
C GLU A 100 -3.90 -11.02 -1.26
N SER A 101 -4.98 -10.88 -0.50
CA SER A 101 -4.95 -10.30 0.84
C SER A 101 -4.12 -11.20 1.75
N PHE A 102 -2.86 -10.87 1.92
CA PHE A 102 -2.01 -11.47 2.94
C PHE A 102 -2.55 -11.08 4.32
N ASN A 103 -2.91 -12.06 5.12
CA ASN A 103 -3.28 -11.81 6.51
C ASN A 103 -2.02 -11.60 7.40
N ALA A 104 -2.22 -11.05 8.59
CA ALA A 104 -1.11 -10.73 9.51
C ALA A 104 -0.24 -11.93 9.91
N SER A 105 -0.72 -13.18 9.77
CA SER A 105 0.05 -14.40 10.04
C SER A 105 0.92 -14.80 8.85
N GLU A 106 0.43 -14.66 7.64
CA GLU A 106 1.19 -14.89 6.40
C GLU A 106 2.31 -13.86 6.25
N TRP A 107 2.09 -12.64 6.75
CA TRP A 107 3.12 -11.62 6.84
C TRP A 107 4.22 -11.95 7.84
N ARG A 108 3.88 -12.47 9.01
CA ARG A 108 4.90 -12.96 9.95
C ARG A 108 5.70 -14.11 9.34
N GLU A 109 5.04 -14.99 8.61
CA GLU A 109 5.67 -16.14 7.96
C GLU A 109 6.57 -15.71 6.78
N LEU A 110 6.12 -14.75 5.96
CA LEU A 110 6.92 -14.16 4.89
C LEU A 110 8.11 -13.35 5.45
N ASN A 111 7.90 -12.55 6.49
CA ASN A 111 8.98 -11.86 7.21
C ASN A 111 10.00 -12.85 7.80
N GLU A 112 9.53 -13.95 8.38
CA GLU A 112 10.40 -15.01 8.91
C GLU A 112 11.17 -15.72 7.78
N LEU A 113 10.54 -15.96 6.64
CA LEU A 113 11.16 -16.56 5.45
C LEU A 113 12.18 -15.61 4.81
N LEU A 114 11.85 -14.33 4.66
CA LEU A 114 12.76 -13.30 4.16
C LEU A 114 13.94 -13.12 5.12
N ARG A 115 13.68 -13.08 6.42
CA ARG A 115 14.68 -13.02 7.49
C ARG A 115 15.63 -14.22 7.44
N ARG A 116 15.13 -15.45 7.33
CA ARG A 116 15.93 -16.68 7.19
C ARG A 116 16.70 -16.73 5.88
N THR A 117 16.14 -16.24 4.81
CA THR A 117 16.80 -16.20 3.48
C THR A 117 17.88 -15.12 3.44
N PHE A 118 17.60 -13.96 4.04
CA PHE A 118 18.54 -12.85 4.15
C PHE A 118 19.74 -13.21 5.04
N LEU A 119 19.49 -13.86 6.18
CA LEU A 119 20.53 -14.28 7.13
C LEU A 119 21.30 -15.53 6.67
N LYS A 120 20.62 -16.53 6.05
CA LYS A 120 21.28 -17.78 5.62
C LYS A 120 22.05 -17.68 4.31
N ARG A 121 21.69 -16.76 3.42
CA ARG A 121 22.35 -16.58 2.11
C ARG A 121 23.39 -15.46 2.09
N GLY A 122 23.73 -14.92 3.29
CA GLY A 122 24.71 -13.85 3.41
C GLY A 122 24.39 -12.75 2.44
N LEU A 123 23.52 -11.80 2.81
CA LEU A 123 23.14 -10.64 2.01
C LEU A 123 23.14 -10.97 0.50
N ALA A 124 22.07 -10.84 -0.16
CA ALA A 124 22.11 -10.69 -1.61
C ALA A 124 22.85 -9.37 -1.91
N VAL A 125 24.15 -9.36 -1.68
CA VAL A 125 25.11 -8.26 -1.85
C VAL A 125 25.08 -7.75 -3.29
N ALA A 126 24.56 -8.57 -4.21
CA ALA A 126 24.44 -8.23 -5.63
C ALA A 126 23.38 -7.17 -5.96
N ALA A 127 22.48 -6.82 -5.03
CA ALA A 127 21.39 -5.88 -5.30
C ALA A 127 21.58 -4.47 -4.69
N VAL A 128 22.68 -4.23 -3.93
CA VAL A 128 22.96 -2.92 -3.34
C VAL A 128 24.27 -2.38 -3.93
N PRO A 129 24.21 -1.57 -4.99
CA PRO A 129 25.40 -0.86 -5.47
C PRO A 129 25.88 0.08 -4.38
N ALA A 130 27.14 -0.08 -3.91
CA ALA A 130 27.87 0.79 -2.99
C ALA A 130 27.89 0.43 -1.48
N ILE A 131 27.77 -0.83 -1.10
CA ILE A 131 28.19 -1.21 0.26
C ILE A 131 29.70 -1.53 0.23
N GLY A 132 30.50 -0.77 0.97
CA GLY A 132 31.93 -1.08 1.14
C GLY A 132 32.10 -2.43 1.87
N VAL A 133 33.15 -3.20 1.52
CA VAL A 133 33.44 -4.49 2.18
C VAL A 133 33.60 -4.34 3.71
N GLY A 134 34.06 -3.18 4.18
CA GLY A 134 34.14 -2.84 5.60
C GLY A 134 32.79 -2.77 6.28
N ASP A 135 31.82 -2.08 5.66
CA ASP A 135 30.45 -1.94 6.16
C ASP A 135 29.75 -3.31 6.28
N ILE A 136 29.94 -4.19 5.29
CA ILE A 136 29.36 -5.55 5.31
C ILE A 136 29.91 -6.36 6.49
N ARG A 137 31.22 -6.28 6.74
CA ARG A 137 31.85 -6.98 7.88
C ARG A 137 31.34 -6.47 9.22
N HIS A 138 31.19 -5.15 9.34
CA HIS A 138 30.72 -4.52 10.58
C HIS A 138 29.28 -4.89 10.91
N ILE A 139 28.38 -4.83 9.93
CA ILE A 139 26.98 -5.25 10.09
C ILE A 139 26.87 -6.74 10.38
N THR A 140 27.65 -7.57 9.68
CA THR A 140 27.67 -9.01 9.95
C THR A 140 28.15 -9.30 11.39
N ALA A 141 29.11 -8.54 11.93
CA ALA A 141 29.52 -8.65 13.30
C ALA A 141 28.42 -8.21 14.28
N ALA A 142 27.70 -7.11 13.99
CA ALA A 142 26.58 -6.64 14.79
C ALA A 142 25.38 -7.61 14.80
N LEU A 143 25.12 -8.29 13.68
CA LEU A 143 24.09 -9.35 13.58
C LEU A 143 24.47 -10.60 14.39
N ARG A 144 25.77 -10.88 14.57
CA ARG A 144 26.24 -12.02 15.36
C ARG A 144 26.27 -11.73 16.87
N ASP A 145 26.65 -10.52 17.25
CA ASP A 145 26.76 -10.08 18.66
C ASP A 145 26.49 -8.56 18.72
N ALA A 146 25.22 -8.20 18.82
CA ALA A 146 24.78 -6.80 18.83
C ALA A 146 25.28 -6.07 20.11
N ARG A 147 25.41 -6.74 21.23
CA ARG A 147 25.92 -6.13 22.48
C ARG A 147 27.33 -5.59 22.34
N LYS A 148 28.16 -6.26 21.54
CA LYS A 148 29.56 -5.94 21.34
C LYS A 148 29.79 -5.01 20.15
N TYR A 149 29.12 -5.25 19.06
CA TYR A 149 29.42 -4.63 17.75
C TYR A 149 28.41 -3.64 17.24
N ALA A 150 27.18 -3.57 17.82
CA ALA A 150 26.24 -2.55 17.43
C ALA A 150 26.64 -1.20 18.04
N ASP A 151 26.87 -0.23 17.17
CA ASP A 151 27.30 1.12 17.48
C ASP A 151 26.64 2.18 16.57
N ARG A 152 27.09 3.43 16.69
CA ARG A 152 26.56 4.54 15.87
C ARG A 152 26.88 4.40 14.38
N GLU A 153 27.92 3.68 14.02
CA GLU A 153 28.31 3.47 12.63
C GLU A 153 27.36 2.49 11.94
N VAL A 154 26.92 1.43 12.65
CA VAL A 154 25.84 0.54 12.22
C VAL A 154 24.55 1.34 11.96
N VAL A 155 24.18 2.26 12.87
CA VAL A 155 23.02 3.13 12.69
C VAL A 155 23.17 4.03 11.47
N ALA A 156 24.34 4.66 11.29
CA ALA A 156 24.64 5.51 10.15
C ALA A 156 24.57 4.74 8.82
N HIS A 157 25.02 3.49 8.83
CA HIS A 157 24.90 2.61 7.66
C HIS A 157 23.44 2.37 7.29
N PHE A 158 22.56 2.01 8.23
CA PHE A 158 21.14 1.81 7.94
C PHE A 158 20.46 3.08 7.42
N LYS A 159 20.85 4.26 7.92
CA LYS A 159 20.36 5.55 7.36
C LYS A 159 20.78 5.74 5.90
N ARG A 160 22.03 5.46 5.55
CA ARG A 160 22.50 5.51 4.16
C ARG A 160 21.75 4.53 3.27
N GLN A 161 21.51 3.31 3.75
CA GLN A 161 20.75 2.30 2.98
C GLN A 161 19.31 2.72 2.76
N LEU A 162 18.64 3.32 3.74
CA LEU A 162 17.31 3.89 3.56
C LEU A 162 17.31 4.98 2.47
N SER A 163 18.29 5.89 2.51
CA SER A 163 18.42 6.92 1.47
C SER A 163 18.59 6.32 0.07
N ASN A 164 19.39 5.28 -0.06
CA ASN A 164 19.57 4.54 -1.31
C ASN A 164 18.25 3.86 -1.76
N CYS A 165 17.48 3.30 -0.83
CA CYS A 165 16.16 2.71 -1.15
C CYS A 165 15.16 3.76 -1.65
N VAL A 166 15.16 4.95 -1.04
CA VAL A 166 14.29 6.07 -1.47
C VAL A 166 14.67 6.54 -2.87
N GLU A 167 15.96 6.65 -3.18
CA GLU A 167 16.41 7.04 -4.52
C GLU A 167 16.11 5.95 -5.56
N ASN A 168 16.32 4.69 -5.18
CA ASN A 168 15.99 3.56 -6.05
C ASN A 168 14.47 3.49 -6.38
N ASP A 169 13.62 3.78 -5.39
CA ASP A 169 12.16 3.85 -5.58
C ASP A 169 11.76 4.96 -6.58
N ARG A 170 12.40 6.12 -6.50
CA ARG A 170 12.15 7.22 -7.45
C ARG A 170 12.46 6.83 -8.89
N MET A 171 13.48 6.00 -9.11
CA MET A 171 13.92 5.58 -10.45
C MET A 171 13.15 4.35 -10.97
N HIS A 172 12.91 3.34 -10.12
CA HIS A 172 12.48 2.01 -10.55
C HIS A 172 11.13 1.57 -9.97
N GLY A 173 10.58 2.35 -9.03
CA GLY A 173 9.29 2.07 -8.38
C GLY A 173 9.34 1.06 -7.23
N PRO A 174 8.16 0.77 -6.63
CA PRO A 174 8.08 0.05 -5.34
C PRO A 174 8.54 -1.40 -5.40
N LYS A 175 8.32 -2.11 -6.51
CA LYS A 175 8.67 -3.53 -6.62
C LYS A 175 10.15 -3.82 -6.38
N HIS A 176 11.03 -2.91 -6.78
CA HIS A 176 12.46 -3.05 -6.59
C HIS A 176 12.92 -2.68 -5.17
N SER A 177 12.23 -1.74 -4.54
CA SER A 177 12.62 -1.19 -3.23
C SER A 177 12.01 -1.96 -2.05
N ILE A 178 10.84 -2.61 -2.22
CA ILE A 178 10.18 -3.40 -1.17
C ILE A 178 11.10 -4.51 -0.62
N PRO A 179 11.69 -5.42 -1.41
CA PRO A 179 12.51 -6.50 -0.86
C PRO A 179 13.73 -6.00 -0.09
N ILE A 180 14.35 -4.92 -0.55
CA ILE A 180 15.53 -4.33 0.10
C ILE A 180 15.12 -3.71 1.44
N SER A 181 14.02 -2.94 1.45
CA SER A 181 13.51 -2.29 2.67
C SER A 181 13.04 -3.30 3.72
N LEU A 182 12.42 -4.42 3.31
CA LEU A 182 12.08 -5.53 4.20
C LEU A 182 13.32 -6.15 4.84
N GLY A 183 14.41 -6.32 4.07
CA GLY A 183 15.69 -6.78 4.60
C GLY A 183 16.29 -5.81 5.61
N LEU A 184 16.22 -4.49 5.37
CA LEU A 184 16.68 -3.48 6.32
C LEU A 184 15.90 -3.52 7.63
N VAL A 185 14.57 -3.58 7.56
CA VAL A 185 13.72 -3.69 8.76
C VAL A 185 14.07 -4.92 9.57
N ALA A 186 14.20 -6.09 8.93
CA ALA A 186 14.52 -7.34 9.62
C ALA A 186 15.89 -7.29 10.31
N ALA A 187 16.91 -6.73 9.65
CA ALA A 187 18.24 -6.57 10.24
C ALA A 187 18.24 -5.59 11.42
N ILE A 188 17.54 -4.45 11.30
CA ILE A 188 17.40 -3.48 12.38
C ILE A 188 16.70 -4.11 13.58
N GLU A 189 15.60 -4.84 13.36
CA GLU A 189 14.84 -5.50 14.43
C GLU A 189 15.71 -6.50 15.18
N GLU A 190 16.46 -7.35 14.48
CA GLU A 190 17.33 -8.36 15.09
C GLU A 190 18.43 -7.72 15.93
N ILE A 191 19.14 -6.73 15.39
CA ILE A 191 20.20 -6.03 16.13
C ILE A 191 19.62 -5.27 17.33
N ALA A 192 18.47 -4.63 17.20
CA ALA A 192 17.84 -3.83 18.25
C ALA A 192 17.45 -4.66 19.48
N VAL A 193 17.12 -5.96 19.33
CA VAL A 193 16.75 -6.83 20.45
C VAL A 193 17.86 -6.90 21.50
N GLU A 194 19.12 -7.04 21.10
CA GLU A 194 20.25 -7.24 21.98
C GLU A 194 21.16 -6.01 22.14
N ALA A 195 20.98 -4.97 21.32
CA ALA A 195 21.80 -3.76 21.39
C ALA A 195 21.68 -3.03 22.74
N LYS A 196 22.71 -2.28 23.11
CA LYS A 196 22.70 -1.39 24.28
C LYS A 196 21.58 -0.34 24.11
N SER A 197 21.02 0.12 25.23
CA SER A 197 19.82 0.98 25.28
C SER A 197 19.93 2.23 24.40
N ASP A 198 21.07 2.91 24.39
CA ASP A 198 21.32 4.11 23.58
C ASP A 198 21.33 3.80 22.07
N ILE A 199 22.00 2.71 21.67
CA ILE A 199 22.04 2.27 20.28
C ILE A 199 20.70 1.68 19.83
N ARG A 200 20.03 0.90 20.71
CA ARG A 200 18.67 0.40 20.44
C ARG A 200 17.72 1.53 20.11
N LYS A 201 17.72 2.61 20.88
CA LYS A 201 16.89 3.79 20.61
C LYS A 201 17.15 4.35 19.22
N LEU A 202 18.41 4.51 18.83
CA LEU A 202 18.77 5.02 17.50
C LEU A 202 18.38 4.07 16.38
N LEU A 203 18.53 2.75 16.58
CA LEU A 203 18.11 1.73 15.62
C LEU A 203 16.60 1.76 15.42
N LEU A 204 15.81 1.87 16.49
CA LEU A 204 14.35 1.95 16.40
C LEU A 204 13.89 3.24 15.71
N GLN A 205 14.61 4.37 15.87
CA GLN A 205 14.33 5.58 15.11
C GLN A 205 14.50 5.37 13.59
N VAL A 206 15.59 4.71 13.18
CA VAL A 206 15.80 4.38 11.76
C VAL A 206 14.78 3.33 11.29
N GLY A 207 14.52 2.34 12.12
CA GLY A 207 13.52 1.30 11.85
C GLY A 207 12.14 1.90 11.61
N ALA A 208 11.71 2.90 12.41
CA ALA A 208 10.46 3.61 12.21
C ALA A 208 10.41 4.33 10.85
N GLN A 209 11.52 4.92 10.41
CA GLN A 209 11.62 5.56 9.10
C GLN A 209 11.54 4.53 7.96
N VAL A 210 12.22 3.38 8.09
CA VAL A 210 12.14 2.30 7.07
C VAL A 210 10.73 1.70 7.03
N ALA A 211 10.08 1.51 8.17
CA ALA A 211 8.72 1.00 8.24
C ALA A 211 7.70 1.98 7.62
N GLU A 212 7.85 3.30 7.86
CA GLU A 212 7.02 4.30 7.19
C GLU A 212 7.24 4.29 5.67
N PHE A 213 8.50 4.18 5.24
CA PHE A 213 8.82 4.08 3.82
C PHE A 213 8.23 2.81 3.18
N LEU A 214 8.24 1.67 3.86
CA LEU A 214 7.50 0.47 3.44
C LEU A 214 5.99 0.74 3.32
N GLY A 215 5.42 1.49 4.28
CA GLY A 215 4.03 1.93 4.20
C GLY A 215 3.74 2.78 2.97
N TRP A 216 4.69 3.61 2.54
CA TRP A 216 4.61 4.34 1.28
C TRP A 216 4.70 3.41 0.07
N LEU A 217 5.69 2.52 0.02
CA LEU A 217 5.91 1.59 -1.10
C LEU A 217 4.67 0.70 -1.34
N TYR A 218 4.10 0.15 -0.28
CA TYR A 218 2.90 -0.69 -0.37
C TYR A 218 1.66 0.10 -0.77
N ARG A 219 1.54 1.35 -0.34
CA ARG A 219 0.47 2.24 -0.82
C ARG A 219 0.58 2.47 -2.32
N ASP A 220 1.78 2.72 -2.84
CA ASP A 220 2.00 2.94 -4.28
C ASP A 220 1.81 1.66 -5.11
N ALA A 221 2.02 0.50 -4.48
CA ALA A 221 1.73 -0.82 -5.04
C ALA A 221 0.24 -1.23 -4.93
N ALA A 222 -0.65 -0.33 -4.47
CA ALA A 222 -2.07 -0.60 -4.22
C ALA A 222 -2.32 -1.78 -3.25
N ALA A 223 -1.51 -1.89 -2.21
CA ALA A 223 -1.65 -2.86 -1.14
C ALA A 223 -1.93 -2.14 0.21
N PRO A 224 -3.16 -1.62 0.41
CA PRO A 224 -3.49 -0.72 1.52
C PRO A 224 -3.34 -1.37 2.90
N GLU A 225 -3.68 -2.64 3.05
CA GLU A 225 -3.56 -3.36 4.32
C GLU A 225 -2.11 -3.45 4.79
N LEU A 226 -1.19 -3.68 3.85
CA LEU A 226 0.24 -3.73 4.12
C LEU A 226 0.82 -2.34 4.40
N ALA A 227 0.33 -1.34 3.68
CA ALA A 227 0.70 0.04 3.93
C ALA A 227 0.29 0.46 5.34
N GLU A 228 -0.89 0.05 5.81
CA GLU A 228 -1.37 0.33 7.17
C GLU A 228 -0.57 -0.45 8.22
N TYR A 229 -0.33 -1.74 8.01
CA TYR A 229 0.51 -2.57 8.90
C TYR A 229 1.89 -1.94 9.15
N TRP A 230 2.57 -1.51 8.09
CA TRP A 230 3.90 -0.93 8.22
C TRP A 230 3.88 0.45 8.88
N ARG A 231 2.84 1.24 8.68
CA ARG A 231 2.67 2.51 9.40
C ARG A 231 2.38 2.30 10.89
N ASP A 232 1.60 1.26 11.24
CA ASP A 232 1.40 0.91 12.64
C ASP A 232 2.71 0.47 13.29
N ARG A 233 3.52 -0.32 12.60
CA ARG A 233 4.86 -0.71 13.05
C ARG A 233 5.78 0.50 13.21
N ALA A 234 5.72 1.47 12.30
CA ALA A 234 6.47 2.71 12.40
C ALA A 234 6.09 3.54 13.66
N VAL A 235 4.79 3.62 13.98
CA VAL A 235 4.30 4.27 15.21
C VAL A 235 4.84 3.56 16.44
N GLU A 236 4.72 2.22 16.51
CA GLU A 236 5.20 1.41 17.64
C GLU A 236 6.69 1.62 17.90
N TRP A 237 7.50 1.61 16.86
CA TRP A 237 8.96 1.83 17.00
C TRP A 237 9.31 3.26 17.35
N ALA A 238 8.60 4.25 16.81
CA ALA A 238 8.76 5.65 17.17
C ALA A 238 8.37 5.89 18.65
N GLN A 239 7.32 5.21 19.16
CA GLN A 239 6.94 5.24 20.57
C GLN A 239 8.04 4.63 21.45
N SER A 240 8.53 3.45 21.09
CA SER A 240 9.60 2.75 21.82
C SER A 240 10.91 3.56 21.85
N ALA A 241 11.17 4.35 20.80
CA ALA A 241 12.30 5.27 20.72
C ALA A 241 12.05 6.64 21.37
N VAL A 242 10.83 6.93 21.84
CA VAL A 242 10.41 8.26 22.34
C VAL A 242 10.67 9.35 21.28
N ASP A 243 10.39 9.02 20.02
CA ASP A 243 10.53 9.93 18.87
C ASP A 243 9.18 10.57 18.52
N TYR A 244 8.81 11.60 19.24
CA TYR A 244 7.56 12.30 19.04
C TYR A 244 7.40 12.93 17.63
N PRO A 245 8.46 13.54 17.05
CA PRO A 245 8.38 14.02 15.67
C PRO A 245 8.01 12.93 14.68
N MET A 246 8.59 11.75 14.81
CA MET A 246 8.28 10.61 13.92
C MET A 246 6.86 10.08 14.13
N GLN A 247 6.36 10.04 15.37
CA GLN A 247 4.97 9.67 15.67
C GLN A 247 3.98 10.61 14.97
N GLY A 248 4.18 11.92 15.09
CA GLY A 248 3.37 12.91 14.40
C GLY A 248 3.45 12.79 12.89
N TYR A 249 4.65 12.56 12.34
CA TYR A 249 4.85 12.35 10.92
C TYR A 249 4.12 11.11 10.39
N VAL A 250 4.15 10.00 11.09
CA VAL A 250 3.42 8.79 10.65
C VAL A 250 1.90 9.02 10.68
N LEU A 251 1.37 9.74 11.68
CA LEU A 251 -0.07 10.10 11.68
C LEU A 251 -0.43 11.00 10.50
N LEU A 252 0.43 11.95 10.15
CA LEU A 252 0.27 12.73 8.93
C LEU A 252 0.23 11.83 7.68
N LYS A 253 1.12 10.83 7.58
CA LYS A 253 1.11 9.87 6.44
C LYS A 253 -0.15 8.99 6.42
N LYS A 254 -0.68 8.62 7.58
CA LYS A 254 -2.00 7.96 7.68
C LYS A 254 -3.14 8.88 7.25
N SER A 255 -3.09 10.18 7.59
CA SER A 255 -4.03 11.18 7.07
C SER A 255 -4.01 11.25 5.54
N GLN A 256 -2.80 11.29 4.96
CA GLN A 256 -2.65 11.28 3.50
C GLN A 256 -3.16 9.99 2.84
N ALA A 257 -3.03 8.85 3.50
CA ALA A 257 -3.54 7.58 2.98
C ALA A 257 -5.07 7.50 3.01
N ALA A 258 -5.72 8.17 3.97
CA ALA A 258 -7.18 8.24 4.04
C ALA A 258 -7.82 8.94 2.80
N TRP A 259 -7.01 9.63 2.00
CA TRP A 259 -7.42 10.14 0.69
C TRP A 259 -7.75 9.02 -0.30
N ASP A 260 -7.07 7.89 -0.24
CA ASP A 260 -7.28 6.79 -1.17
C ASP A 260 -8.72 6.23 -1.01
N ASP A 261 -9.25 6.25 0.22
CA ASP A 261 -10.65 5.89 0.54
C ASP A 261 -11.63 7.07 0.47
N ARG A 262 -11.16 8.28 0.09
CA ARG A 262 -11.96 9.52 0.15
C ARG A 262 -12.60 9.78 1.53
N ASN A 263 -11.95 9.33 2.60
CA ASN A 263 -12.43 9.49 3.96
C ASN A 263 -12.01 10.85 4.54
N ALA A 264 -12.80 11.88 4.25
CA ALA A 264 -12.54 13.25 4.66
C ALA A 264 -12.42 13.43 6.18
N PHE A 265 -13.27 12.72 6.94
CA PHE A 265 -13.23 12.75 8.41
C PHE A 265 -11.92 12.19 8.95
N ARG A 266 -11.45 11.05 8.41
CA ARG A 266 -10.17 10.44 8.80
C ARG A 266 -8.99 11.31 8.39
N ILE A 267 -9.05 11.97 7.23
CA ILE A 267 -8.02 12.94 6.80
C ILE A 267 -7.88 14.04 7.86
N LEU A 268 -8.98 14.68 8.23
CA LEU A 268 -8.99 15.79 9.18
C LEU A 268 -8.51 15.37 10.57
N THR A 269 -9.12 14.33 11.15
CA THR A 269 -8.82 13.91 12.52
C THR A 269 -7.39 13.44 12.70
N LEU A 270 -6.81 12.73 11.71
CA LEU A 270 -5.41 12.30 11.77
C LEU A 270 -4.44 13.47 11.55
N ALA A 271 -4.78 14.43 10.69
CA ALA A 271 -3.98 15.65 10.51
C ALA A 271 -3.93 16.49 11.79
N GLU A 272 -5.07 16.67 12.48
CA GLU A 272 -5.12 17.33 13.78
C GLU A 272 -4.35 16.55 14.86
N ALA A 273 -4.52 15.22 14.91
CA ALA A 273 -3.83 14.39 15.89
C ALA A 273 -2.31 14.42 15.69
N SER A 274 -1.82 14.51 14.44
CA SER A 274 -0.39 14.57 14.14
C SER A 274 0.32 15.75 14.79
N GLN A 275 -0.40 16.82 15.12
CA GLN A 275 0.14 18.05 15.71
C GLN A 275 0.04 18.08 17.23
N LYS A 276 -0.60 17.08 17.87
CA LYS A 276 -0.89 17.07 19.33
C LYS A 276 0.18 16.33 20.16
N PHE A 277 1.35 16.07 19.61
CA PHE A 277 2.43 15.40 20.36
C PHE A 277 3.23 16.35 21.24
N PRO A 278 3.81 15.87 22.37
CA PRO A 278 4.75 16.64 23.12
C PRO A 278 5.98 17.00 22.28
N GLY A 279 6.40 18.25 22.39
CA GLY A 279 7.51 18.77 21.60
C GLY A 279 7.07 19.35 20.24
N ARG A 280 7.99 20.08 19.62
CA ARG A 280 7.74 20.77 18.36
C ARG A 280 7.99 19.81 17.17
N LEU A 281 6.99 19.62 16.33
CA LEU A 281 7.19 18.97 15.04
C LEU A 281 8.11 19.82 14.16
N PRO A 282 8.89 19.21 13.25
CA PRO A 282 9.59 19.94 12.20
C PRO A 282 8.63 20.83 11.42
N ILE A 283 9.08 22.02 11.05
CA ILE A 283 8.20 23.04 10.45
C ILE A 283 7.51 22.51 9.18
N ARG A 284 8.22 21.76 8.34
CA ARG A 284 7.63 21.15 7.14
C ARG A 284 6.53 20.14 7.44
N VAL A 285 6.68 19.34 8.50
CA VAL A 285 5.65 18.41 8.96
C VAL A 285 4.42 19.14 9.45
N GLN A 286 4.61 20.26 10.18
CA GLN A 286 3.50 21.11 10.61
C GLN A 286 2.75 21.73 9.42
N ALA A 287 3.49 22.28 8.44
CA ALA A 287 2.92 22.85 7.24
C ALA A 287 2.10 21.82 6.46
N GLU A 288 2.68 20.64 6.25
CA GLU A 288 2.03 19.54 5.55
C GLU A 288 0.77 19.04 6.30
N ALA A 289 0.80 18.99 7.65
CA ALA A 289 -0.34 18.60 8.48
C ALA A 289 -1.48 19.61 8.38
N ILE A 290 -1.19 20.91 8.50
CA ILE A 290 -2.18 21.98 8.35
C ILE A 290 -2.81 21.97 6.95
N GLN A 291 -2.03 21.64 5.91
CA GLN A 291 -2.56 21.48 4.58
C GLN A 291 -3.48 20.24 4.46
N GLN A 292 -3.19 19.12 5.15
CA GLN A 292 -4.13 18.00 5.21
C GLN A 292 -5.43 18.37 5.96
N GLU A 293 -5.38 19.22 6.97
CA GLU A 293 -6.60 19.79 7.57
C GLU A 293 -7.40 20.57 6.54
N ALA A 294 -6.75 21.45 5.75
CA ALA A 294 -7.41 22.19 4.68
C ALA A 294 -8.10 21.26 3.68
N ARG A 295 -7.45 20.15 3.33
CA ARG A 295 -8.04 19.13 2.46
C ARG A 295 -9.27 18.46 3.09
N GLY A 296 -9.19 18.06 4.35
CA GLY A 296 -10.32 17.51 5.08
C GLY A 296 -11.52 18.46 5.09
N HIS A 297 -11.29 19.73 5.37
CA HIS A 297 -12.34 20.77 5.32
C HIS A 297 -12.89 20.99 3.91
N ALA A 298 -12.04 20.98 2.89
CA ALA A 298 -12.47 21.09 1.48
C ALA A 298 -13.44 19.98 1.09
N MET A 299 -13.21 18.77 1.56
CA MET A 299 -14.06 17.61 1.27
C MET A 299 -15.34 17.57 2.12
N LEU A 300 -15.34 18.13 3.34
CA LEU A 300 -16.47 18.07 4.29
C LEU A 300 -17.43 19.23 4.13
N SER A 301 -16.93 20.45 4.20
CA SER A 301 -17.74 21.66 4.30
C SER A 301 -17.67 22.56 3.08
N GLY A 302 -16.53 22.52 2.38
CA GLY A 302 -16.24 23.47 1.30
C GLY A 302 -16.11 24.92 1.75
N ASP A 303 -16.01 25.20 3.06
CA ASP A 303 -15.81 26.57 3.58
C ASP A 303 -14.48 27.14 3.10
N LEU A 304 -14.57 27.97 2.05
CA LEU A 304 -13.41 28.50 1.35
C LEU A 304 -12.55 29.38 2.28
N ASN A 305 -13.16 30.16 3.17
CA ASN A 305 -12.41 31.03 4.07
C ASN A 305 -11.54 30.22 5.04
N LEU A 306 -12.10 29.16 5.62
CA LEU A 306 -11.36 28.26 6.50
C LEU A 306 -10.24 27.53 5.76
N ILE A 307 -10.55 27.04 4.56
CA ILE A 307 -9.57 26.36 3.69
C ILE A 307 -8.40 27.28 3.38
N GLU A 308 -8.68 28.52 2.91
CA GLU A 308 -7.64 29.50 2.58
C GLU A 308 -6.83 29.94 3.80
N GLN A 309 -7.47 30.11 4.94
CA GLN A 309 -6.76 30.40 6.21
C GLN A 309 -5.74 29.32 6.54
N LYS A 310 -6.14 28.04 6.43
CA LYS A 310 -5.23 26.90 6.67
C LYS A 310 -4.11 26.84 5.62
N LEU A 311 -4.42 27.03 4.35
CA LEU A 311 -3.43 27.01 3.26
C LEU A 311 -2.41 28.16 3.42
N ASN A 312 -2.87 29.38 3.75
CA ASN A 312 -1.99 30.51 3.99
C ASN A 312 -1.08 30.27 5.19
N ARG A 313 -1.60 29.66 6.27
CA ARG A 313 -0.76 29.28 7.42
C ARG A 313 0.30 28.25 7.08
N ALA A 314 -0.06 27.22 6.30
CA ALA A 314 0.88 26.20 5.83
C ALA A 314 1.97 26.82 4.95
N GLN A 315 1.61 27.74 4.06
CA GLN A 315 2.55 28.45 3.19
C GLN A 315 3.53 29.31 3.99
N GLN A 316 3.05 30.05 4.97
CA GLN A 316 3.91 30.84 5.87
C GLN A 316 4.96 29.98 6.56
N LEU A 317 4.54 28.85 7.15
CA LEU A 317 5.47 27.91 7.78
C LEU A 317 6.51 27.38 6.81
N LEU A 318 6.10 27.05 5.59
CA LEU A 318 7.03 26.54 4.57
C LEU A 318 8.05 27.60 4.13
N THR A 319 7.64 28.89 4.10
CA THR A 319 8.53 30.02 3.77
C THR A 319 9.50 30.34 4.91
N GLU A 320 9.08 30.14 6.17
CA GLU A 320 9.89 30.37 7.37
C GLU A 320 10.89 29.23 7.63
N ASP A 321 10.77 28.09 6.91
CA ASP A 321 11.61 26.91 7.13
C ASP A 321 13.02 27.10 6.56
N MET A 322 13.96 27.32 7.47
CA MET A 322 15.40 27.48 7.16
C MET A 322 16.23 26.24 7.56
N GLU A 323 15.58 25.18 8.09
CA GLU A 323 16.27 23.98 8.57
C GLU A 323 16.49 22.96 7.46
N GLU A 324 17.59 22.23 7.53
CA GLU A 324 17.80 21.02 6.72
C GLU A 324 16.74 19.97 7.09
N PRO A 325 15.94 19.47 6.13
CA PRO A 325 14.82 18.59 6.43
C PRO A 325 15.31 17.20 6.85
N ARG A 326 15.09 16.83 8.11
CA ARG A 326 15.34 15.48 8.61
C ARG A 326 14.26 14.49 8.18
N ILE A 327 13.01 14.95 8.15
CA ILE A 327 11.83 14.22 7.68
C ILE A 327 10.97 15.18 6.86
N SER A 328 10.13 14.64 5.95
CA SER A 328 9.28 15.44 5.04
C SER A 328 10.06 16.36 4.07
N GLY A 329 11.31 16.03 3.75
CA GLY A 329 12.13 16.81 2.80
C GLY A 329 11.55 16.90 1.38
N HIS A 330 10.65 16.00 1.03
CA HIS A 330 9.91 16.01 -0.24
C HIS A 330 8.84 17.11 -0.31
N TYR A 331 8.38 17.64 0.85
CA TYR A 331 7.36 18.67 0.91
C TYR A 331 7.99 20.05 0.66
N ASN A 332 7.91 20.47 -0.60
CA ASN A 332 8.43 21.73 -1.09
C ASN A 332 7.31 22.60 -1.67
N GLU A 333 7.66 23.79 -2.16
CA GLU A 333 6.69 24.76 -2.70
C GLU A 333 5.89 24.19 -3.87
N ALA A 334 6.51 23.44 -4.78
CA ALA A 334 5.82 22.84 -5.92
C ALA A 334 4.78 21.82 -5.45
N LEU A 335 5.16 20.91 -4.55
CA LEU A 335 4.23 19.94 -3.98
C LEU A 335 3.12 20.62 -3.17
N PHE A 336 3.44 21.64 -2.36
CA PHE A 336 2.45 22.44 -1.64
C PHE A 336 1.38 22.97 -2.59
N ASN A 337 1.76 23.60 -3.70
CA ASN A 337 0.81 24.18 -4.65
C ASN A 337 -0.05 23.11 -5.34
N LEU A 338 0.48 21.95 -5.68
CA LEU A 338 -0.36 20.88 -6.24
C LEU A 338 -1.38 20.35 -5.21
N GLN A 339 -1.03 20.35 -3.92
CA GLN A 339 -1.98 20.03 -2.87
C GLN A 339 -3.05 21.12 -2.70
N VAL A 340 -2.68 22.42 -2.90
CA VAL A 340 -3.65 23.54 -2.97
C VAL A 340 -4.64 23.31 -4.11
N ALA A 341 -4.17 22.90 -5.28
CA ALA A 341 -5.03 22.58 -6.42
C ALA A 341 -6.07 21.51 -6.07
N ILE A 342 -5.67 20.48 -5.29
CA ILE A 342 -6.60 19.45 -4.82
C ILE A 342 -7.65 20.05 -3.88
N CYS A 343 -7.25 20.90 -2.92
CA CYS A 343 -8.20 21.54 -2.03
C CYS A 343 -9.22 22.41 -2.79
N TYR A 344 -8.78 23.16 -3.80
CA TYR A 344 -9.68 23.92 -4.66
C TYR A 344 -10.61 23.02 -5.50
N CYS A 345 -10.10 21.91 -6.03
CA CYS A 345 -10.92 20.93 -6.74
C CYS A 345 -12.03 20.35 -5.86
N GLU A 346 -11.69 19.99 -4.63
CA GLU A 346 -12.66 19.40 -3.70
C GLU A 346 -13.67 20.44 -3.16
N SER A 347 -13.29 21.71 -3.01
CA SER A 347 -14.19 22.79 -2.62
C SER A 347 -14.99 23.40 -3.77
N GLY A 348 -14.88 22.85 -5.01
CA GLY A 348 -15.62 23.30 -6.17
C GLY A 348 -15.03 24.52 -6.89
N GLN A 349 -13.85 25.01 -6.48
CA GLN A 349 -13.13 26.12 -7.12
C GLN A 349 -12.34 25.62 -8.35
N LEU A 350 -13.05 25.12 -9.37
CA LEU A 350 -12.45 24.33 -10.44
C LEU A 350 -11.49 25.12 -11.33
N ASP A 351 -11.84 26.37 -11.68
CA ASP A 351 -10.98 27.23 -12.49
C ASP A 351 -9.64 27.51 -11.77
N ARG A 352 -9.71 27.86 -10.48
CA ARG A 352 -8.53 28.07 -9.64
C ARG A 352 -7.68 26.80 -9.51
N SER A 353 -8.32 25.63 -9.36
CA SER A 353 -7.64 24.34 -9.31
C SER A 353 -6.84 24.10 -10.60
N ILE A 354 -7.48 24.27 -11.75
CA ILE A 354 -6.86 24.05 -13.06
C ILE A 354 -5.71 25.04 -13.28
N GLU A 355 -5.89 26.32 -12.95
CA GLU A 355 -4.84 27.36 -13.04
C GLU A 355 -3.60 26.98 -12.21
N VAL A 356 -3.80 26.52 -10.97
CA VAL A 356 -2.69 26.08 -10.12
C VAL A 356 -1.98 24.85 -10.70
N TYR A 357 -2.73 23.86 -11.23
CA TYR A 357 -2.12 22.73 -11.93
C TYR A 357 -1.33 23.17 -13.16
N ASP A 358 -1.88 24.08 -13.98
CA ASP A 358 -1.21 24.57 -15.19
C ASP A 358 0.10 25.28 -14.87
N LYS A 359 0.14 26.01 -13.76
CA LYS A 359 1.33 26.75 -13.32
C LYS A 359 2.41 25.86 -12.70
N TRP A 360 2.01 24.85 -11.88
CA TRP A 360 2.95 24.15 -11.01
C TRP A 360 3.23 22.70 -11.41
N LEU A 361 2.38 22.07 -12.23
CA LEU A 361 2.59 20.69 -12.66
C LEU A 361 3.58 20.63 -13.82
N ASN A 362 4.86 20.61 -13.48
CA ASN A 362 5.97 20.54 -14.40
C ASN A 362 6.69 19.19 -14.25
N PRO A 363 6.98 18.45 -15.34
CA PRO A 363 7.69 17.17 -15.27
C PRO A 363 9.10 17.25 -14.68
N GLU A 364 9.73 18.43 -14.71
CA GLU A 364 11.07 18.62 -14.13
C GLU A 364 11.04 18.84 -12.60
N ALA A 365 9.90 19.28 -12.06
CA ALA A 365 9.74 19.57 -10.63
C ALA A 365 9.42 18.33 -9.78
N PHE A 366 9.06 17.21 -10.41
CA PHE A 366 8.58 16.01 -9.74
C PHE A 366 9.29 14.75 -10.26
N SER A 367 9.30 13.70 -9.42
CA SER A 367 9.62 12.37 -9.94
C SER A 367 8.61 12.00 -11.05
N ARG A 368 9.05 11.18 -12.00
CA ARG A 368 8.16 10.73 -13.09
C ARG A 368 6.84 10.14 -12.56
N ARG A 369 6.93 9.37 -11.48
CA ARG A 369 5.77 8.76 -10.82
C ARG A 369 4.82 9.79 -10.22
N ASP A 370 5.34 10.77 -9.46
CA ASP A 370 4.51 11.81 -8.84
C ASP A 370 3.87 12.70 -9.90
N TYR A 371 4.60 13.02 -10.97
CA TYR A 371 4.05 13.74 -12.12
C TYR A 371 2.84 13.00 -12.71
N GLY A 372 2.95 11.68 -12.94
CA GLY A 372 1.84 10.85 -13.43
C GLY A 372 0.64 10.87 -12.50
N TYR A 373 0.88 10.79 -11.19
CA TYR A 373 -0.19 10.84 -10.19
C TYR A 373 -0.93 12.19 -10.20
N PHE A 374 -0.21 13.30 -10.26
CA PHE A 374 -0.83 14.63 -10.32
C PHE A 374 -1.52 14.91 -11.67
N LEU A 375 -1.06 14.31 -12.78
CA LEU A 375 -1.83 14.32 -14.03
C LEU A 375 -3.18 13.60 -13.87
N ALA A 376 -3.22 12.45 -13.20
CA ALA A 376 -4.48 11.77 -12.93
C ALA A 376 -5.41 12.62 -12.06
N LEU A 377 -4.91 13.33 -11.05
CA LEU A 377 -5.71 14.24 -10.24
C LEU A 377 -6.16 15.47 -11.02
N LYS A 378 -5.33 16.03 -11.90
CA LYS A 378 -5.72 17.12 -12.80
C LYS A 378 -6.85 16.71 -13.75
N SER A 379 -6.86 15.44 -14.21
CA SER A 379 -7.94 14.94 -15.05
C SER A 379 -9.29 14.91 -14.33
N HIS A 380 -9.30 14.66 -13.01
CA HIS A 380 -10.51 14.80 -12.19
C HIS A 380 -11.00 16.25 -12.11
N ALA A 381 -10.09 17.23 -12.02
CA ALA A 381 -10.48 18.65 -12.04
C ALA A 381 -11.14 19.01 -13.39
N TYR A 382 -10.58 18.57 -14.51
CA TYR A 382 -11.22 18.76 -15.82
C TYR A 382 -12.56 18.05 -15.93
N LEU A 383 -12.70 16.83 -15.40
CA LEU A 383 -13.99 16.14 -15.38
C LEU A 383 -15.04 16.92 -14.59
N LYS A 384 -14.71 17.36 -13.37
CA LYS A 384 -15.61 18.19 -12.56
C LYS A 384 -15.97 19.50 -13.27
N ALA A 385 -15.04 20.10 -14.02
CA ALA A 385 -15.24 21.29 -14.84
C ALA A 385 -15.98 21.03 -16.16
N GLN A 386 -16.57 19.84 -16.36
CA GLN A 386 -17.33 19.46 -17.57
C GLN A 386 -16.51 19.54 -18.87
N ALA A 387 -15.20 19.31 -18.81
CA ALA A 387 -14.26 19.31 -19.93
C ALA A 387 -13.79 17.87 -20.25
N PRO A 388 -14.65 16.98 -20.77
CA PRO A 388 -14.38 15.55 -20.90
C PRO A 388 -13.18 15.23 -21.80
N ASP A 389 -12.99 15.97 -22.88
CA ASP A 389 -11.87 15.73 -23.81
C ASP A 389 -10.54 16.01 -23.14
N LYS A 390 -10.44 17.14 -22.39
CA LYS A 390 -9.26 17.46 -21.59
C LYS A 390 -9.03 16.43 -20.48
N ALA A 391 -10.09 16.00 -19.81
CA ALA A 391 -10.03 14.98 -18.78
C ALA A 391 -9.46 13.67 -19.33
N ALA A 392 -10.02 13.15 -20.43
CA ALA A 392 -9.61 11.90 -21.05
C ALA A 392 -8.17 11.96 -21.59
N THR A 393 -7.80 13.04 -22.30
CA THR A 393 -6.43 13.21 -22.83
C THR A 393 -5.40 13.31 -21.72
N THR A 394 -5.72 14.04 -20.64
CA THR A 394 -4.82 14.15 -19.47
C THR A 394 -4.68 12.80 -18.76
N ALA A 395 -5.77 12.02 -18.65
CA ALA A 395 -5.75 10.68 -18.07
C ALA A 395 -4.94 9.69 -18.93
N LEU A 396 -5.00 9.78 -20.27
CA LEU A 396 -4.14 8.98 -21.18
C LEU A 396 -2.67 9.25 -20.94
N ASN A 397 -2.28 10.53 -20.79
CA ASN A 397 -0.91 10.89 -20.44
C ASN A 397 -0.50 10.33 -19.08
N ALA A 398 -1.38 10.43 -18.07
CA ALA A 398 -1.15 9.84 -16.75
C ALA A 398 -0.98 8.31 -16.84
N LEU A 399 -1.82 7.61 -17.63
CA LEU A 399 -1.76 6.17 -17.84
C LEU A 399 -0.43 5.73 -18.49
N SER A 400 0.03 6.47 -19.49
CA SER A 400 1.34 6.22 -20.12
C SER A 400 2.48 6.30 -19.11
N VAL A 401 2.43 7.27 -18.19
CA VAL A 401 3.43 7.41 -17.13
C VAL A 401 3.27 6.30 -16.09
N ALA A 402 2.04 6.00 -15.65
CA ALA A 402 1.75 4.98 -14.65
C ALA A 402 2.25 3.59 -15.07
N ARG A 403 2.09 3.24 -16.35
CA ARG A 403 2.61 1.98 -16.89
C ARG A 403 4.13 1.91 -16.87
N LYS A 404 4.83 3.01 -17.20
CA LYS A 404 6.30 3.08 -17.21
C LYS A 404 6.90 3.07 -15.80
N THR A 405 6.15 3.51 -14.80
CA THR A 405 6.58 3.59 -13.40
C THR A 405 5.96 2.49 -12.53
N GLU A 406 5.12 1.65 -13.12
CA GLU A 406 4.38 0.58 -12.44
C GLU A 406 3.58 1.07 -11.21
N SER A 407 3.10 2.33 -11.27
CA SER A 407 2.32 2.92 -10.18
C SER A 407 0.86 2.47 -10.24
N ALA A 408 0.51 1.48 -9.43
CA ALA A 408 -0.86 0.99 -9.31
C ALA A 408 -1.80 2.08 -8.75
N ARG A 409 -1.34 2.88 -7.79
CA ARG A 409 -2.09 4.01 -7.23
C ARG A 409 -2.52 5.02 -8.29
N THR A 410 -1.65 5.35 -9.25
CA THR A 410 -2.00 6.25 -10.36
C THR A 410 -3.05 5.62 -11.28
N GLN A 411 -2.92 4.32 -11.56
CA GLN A 411 -3.92 3.59 -12.35
C GLN A 411 -5.28 3.59 -11.65
N GLU A 412 -5.35 3.36 -10.35
CA GLU A 412 -6.59 3.43 -9.58
C GLU A 412 -7.26 4.80 -9.66
N GLU A 413 -6.50 5.90 -9.59
CA GLU A 413 -7.06 7.24 -9.77
C GLU A 413 -7.66 7.43 -11.18
N ILE A 414 -7.05 6.87 -12.21
CA ILE A 414 -7.59 6.92 -13.57
C ILE A 414 -8.85 6.06 -13.67
N PHE A 415 -8.89 4.87 -13.07
CA PHE A 415 -10.11 4.04 -13.05
C PHE A 415 -11.28 4.75 -12.38
N ARG A 416 -11.05 5.52 -11.32
CA ARG A 416 -12.08 6.33 -10.64
C ARG A 416 -12.69 7.43 -11.53
N LEU A 417 -12.00 7.82 -12.59
CA LEU A 417 -12.47 8.81 -13.54
C LEU A 417 -13.57 8.24 -14.47
N ILE A 418 -13.50 6.95 -14.80
CA ILE A 418 -14.32 6.31 -15.83
C ILE A 418 -15.83 6.45 -15.58
N PRO A 419 -16.39 6.17 -14.38
CA PRO A 419 -17.83 6.35 -14.14
C PRO A 419 -18.31 7.77 -14.43
N GLY A 420 -17.50 8.78 -14.17
CA GLY A 420 -17.82 10.17 -14.44
C GLY A 420 -17.80 10.54 -15.93
N LEU A 421 -17.07 9.79 -16.75
CA LEU A 421 -16.95 10.01 -18.19
C LEU A 421 -18.04 9.28 -19.00
N GLN A 422 -18.79 8.37 -18.41
CA GLN A 422 -19.79 7.51 -19.11
C GLN A 422 -20.80 8.29 -19.96
N ARG A 423 -21.25 9.46 -19.51
CA ARG A 423 -22.17 10.31 -20.27
C ARG A 423 -21.58 10.91 -21.55
N TRP A 424 -20.24 10.81 -21.71
CA TRP A 424 -19.50 11.29 -22.89
C TRP A 424 -18.75 10.16 -23.61
N ARG A 425 -19.17 8.90 -23.42
CA ARG A 425 -18.52 7.74 -24.02
C ARG A 425 -18.41 7.80 -25.54
N ASP A 426 -19.31 8.56 -26.21
CA ASP A 426 -19.31 8.71 -27.67
C ASP A 426 -18.20 9.67 -28.18
N ARG A 427 -17.46 10.32 -27.28
CA ARG A 427 -16.32 11.16 -27.66
C ARG A 427 -15.09 10.31 -27.91
N GLU A 428 -14.38 10.62 -28.98
CA GLU A 428 -13.19 9.86 -29.40
C GLU A 428 -12.14 9.76 -28.30
N SER A 429 -11.86 10.86 -27.60
CA SER A 429 -10.88 10.91 -26.51
C SER A 429 -11.26 9.98 -25.32
N VAL A 430 -12.55 9.90 -24.99
CA VAL A 430 -13.05 9.02 -23.92
C VAL A 430 -12.96 7.56 -24.36
N HIS A 431 -13.37 7.27 -25.60
CA HIS A 431 -13.27 5.93 -26.16
C HIS A 431 -11.83 5.44 -26.28
N GLU A 432 -10.88 6.32 -26.60
CA GLU A 432 -9.45 6.00 -26.63
C GLU A 432 -8.91 5.68 -25.22
N LEU A 433 -9.33 6.44 -24.20
CA LEU A 433 -8.97 6.16 -22.82
C LEU A 433 -9.48 4.78 -22.37
N GLU A 434 -10.76 4.47 -22.63
CA GLU A 434 -11.36 3.17 -22.28
C GLU A 434 -10.62 2.02 -22.98
N ARG A 435 -10.35 2.13 -24.27
CA ARG A 435 -9.56 1.12 -25.02
C ARG A 435 -8.16 0.95 -24.44
N SER A 436 -7.51 2.07 -24.09
CA SER A 436 -6.17 2.03 -23.52
C SER A 436 -6.14 1.38 -22.15
N LEU A 437 -7.18 1.48 -21.33
CA LEU A 437 -7.27 0.80 -20.04
C LEU A 437 -7.45 -0.71 -20.16
N LEU A 438 -8.04 -1.18 -21.27
CA LEU A 438 -8.25 -2.60 -21.53
C LEU A 438 -7.03 -3.30 -22.17
N ALA A 439 -6.12 -2.53 -22.76
CA ALA A 439 -4.87 -3.00 -23.36
C ALA A 439 -3.73 -3.11 -22.32
#